data_c239c64d98f23d89961753c06aec480e
#
_entry.id   c239c64d98f23d89961753c06aec480e
#
_cell.length_a   1.000
_cell.length_b   1.000
_cell.length_c   1.000
_cell.angle_alpha   90.00
_cell.angle_beta   90.00
_cell.angle_gamma   90.00
#
_symmetry.space_group_name_H-M   'P 1'
#
loop_
_entity.id
_entity.type
_entity.pdbx_description
1 polymer ?
#
loop_
_entity_poly.entity_id
_entity_poly.type
_entity_poly.pdbx_seq_one_letter_code
_entity_poly.pdbx_strand_id
1 'polypeptide(L)'
;MNDISIRITGRAGRVTLNRPQALNALTYEMCLAIEDALDRWSNDTSVDLIVLDAAGDRAFCSGGDIAELYATGKAGNYGYGRKFWADEYRLNAKIFSYSKPV
;
A
#
# COMPACT_ATOMS: atom_id res chain seq x y z
N MET A 1 -5.06 4.43 11.26
CA MET A 1 -5.75 3.74 10.15
C MET A 1 -5.78 2.26 10.43
N ASN A 2 -6.98 1.65 10.45
CA ASN A 2 -7.14 0.23 10.78
C ASN A 2 -6.96 -0.70 9.57
N ASP A 3 -7.00 -0.15 8.36
CA ASP A 3 -6.89 -0.95 7.13
C ASP A 3 -5.45 -1.36 6.82
N ILE A 4 -4.49 -0.75 7.49
CA ILE A 4 -3.08 -1.04 7.28
C ILE A 4 -2.34 -0.84 8.60
N SER A 5 -1.36 -1.71 8.85
CA SER A 5 -0.49 -1.60 10.03
C SER A 5 0.94 -1.40 9.54
N ILE A 6 1.57 -0.32 10.01
CA ILE A 6 2.94 0.04 9.64
C ILE A 6 3.77 0.15 10.91
N ARG A 7 4.83 -0.65 11.01
CA ARG A 7 5.65 -0.72 12.22
C ARG A 7 7.04 -1.24 11.90
N ILE A 8 7.93 -1.11 12.86
CA ILE A 8 9.27 -1.69 12.81
C ILE A 8 9.33 -2.85 13.80
N THR A 9 9.76 -4.02 13.33
CA THR A 9 9.95 -5.20 14.17
C THR A 9 11.38 -5.68 13.97
N GLY A 10 12.21 -5.58 15.01
CA GLY A 10 13.63 -5.85 14.88
C GLY A 10 14.26 -4.90 13.86
N ARG A 11 14.82 -5.45 12.79
CA ARG A 11 15.40 -4.65 11.69
C ARG A 11 14.53 -4.65 10.43
N ALA A 12 13.29 -5.08 10.54
CA ALA A 12 12.34 -5.10 9.43
C ALA A 12 11.31 -3.98 9.56
N GLY A 13 11.12 -3.21 8.50
CA GLY A 13 9.94 -2.37 8.33
C GLY A 13 8.80 -3.26 7.87
N ARG A 14 7.72 -3.33 8.63
CA ARG A 14 6.61 -4.22 8.33
C ARG A 14 5.37 -3.45 7.96
N VAL A 15 4.77 -3.85 6.85
CA VAL A 15 3.49 -3.32 6.38
C VAL A 15 2.52 -4.49 6.26
N THR A 16 1.45 -4.46 7.04
CA THR A 16 0.41 -5.49 7.00
C THR A 16 -0.87 -4.90 6.44
N LEU A 17 -1.35 -5.45 5.33
CA LEU A 17 -2.65 -5.10 4.78
C LEU A 17 -3.73 -5.76 5.64
N ASN A 18 -4.74 -4.98 6.05
CA ASN A 18 -5.74 -5.45 7.01
C ASN A 18 -7.16 -5.15 6.53
N ARG A 19 -7.49 -5.62 5.33
CA ARG A 19 -8.85 -5.58 4.78
C ARG A 19 -9.26 -6.95 4.26
N PRO A 20 -9.20 -8.01 5.10
CA PRO A 20 -9.50 -9.36 4.61
C PRO A 20 -10.91 -9.49 4.06
N GLN A 21 -11.87 -8.71 4.58
CA GLN A 21 -13.25 -8.69 4.10
C GLN A 21 -13.36 -8.17 2.66
N ALA A 22 -12.38 -7.42 2.18
CA ALA A 22 -12.30 -6.90 0.82
C ALA A 22 -11.12 -7.51 0.05
N LEU A 23 -10.66 -8.71 0.45
CA LEU A 23 -9.51 -9.41 -0.13
C LEU A 23 -8.25 -8.52 -0.14
N ASN A 24 -8.11 -7.66 0.85
CA ASN A 24 -6.99 -6.73 1.03
C ASN A 24 -6.78 -5.79 -0.16
N ALA A 25 -7.88 -5.40 -0.83
CA ALA A 25 -7.82 -4.39 -1.88
C ALA A 25 -7.26 -3.07 -1.34
N LEU A 26 -6.42 -2.41 -2.12
CA LEU A 26 -5.75 -1.18 -1.73
C LEU A 26 -6.64 0.03 -1.96
N THR A 27 -6.88 0.80 -0.90
CA THR A 27 -7.46 2.14 -1.03
C THR A 27 -6.36 3.13 -1.37
N TYR A 28 -6.75 4.32 -1.83
CA TYR A 28 -5.80 5.39 -2.10
C TYR A 28 -4.98 5.76 -0.85
N GLU A 29 -5.65 5.85 0.29
CA GLU A 29 -4.99 6.17 1.56
C GLU A 29 -3.96 5.12 1.94
N MET A 30 -4.26 3.84 1.70
CA MET A 30 -3.30 2.75 1.94
C MET A 30 -2.07 2.91 1.06
N CYS A 31 -2.24 3.24 -0.21
CA CYS A 31 -1.13 3.46 -1.14
C CYS A 31 -0.23 4.60 -0.66
N LEU A 32 -0.82 5.72 -0.22
CA LEU A 32 -0.05 6.86 0.30
C LEU A 32 0.70 6.50 1.59
N ALA A 33 0.06 5.73 2.47
CA ALA A 33 0.69 5.31 3.73
C ALA A 33 1.89 4.40 3.48
N ILE A 34 1.76 3.47 2.53
CA ILE A 34 2.86 2.58 2.15
C ILE A 34 4.02 3.37 1.57
N GLU A 35 3.74 4.29 0.65
CA GLU A 35 4.77 5.10 0.02
C GLU A 35 5.52 5.94 1.05
N ASP A 36 4.79 6.57 1.97
CA ASP A 36 5.40 7.36 3.05
C ASP A 36 6.33 6.51 3.91
N ALA A 37 5.89 5.31 4.28
CA ALA A 37 6.71 4.40 5.08
C ALA A 37 7.98 3.99 4.33
N LEU A 38 7.86 3.64 3.05
CA LEU A 38 9.01 3.27 2.23
C LEU A 38 10.01 4.42 2.12
N ASP A 39 9.53 5.65 1.94
CA ASP A 39 10.39 6.83 1.87
C ASP A 39 11.15 7.05 3.17
N ARG A 40 10.48 6.92 4.32
CA ARG A 40 11.11 7.06 5.62
C ARG A 40 12.17 5.99 5.86
N TRP A 41 11.87 4.76 5.50
CA TRP A 41 12.75 3.63 5.79
C TRP A 41 13.93 3.51 4.83
N SER A 42 13.86 4.12 3.66
CA SER A 42 14.95 4.02 2.68
C SER A 42 16.26 4.58 3.20
N ASN A 43 16.19 5.57 4.07
CA ASN A 43 17.37 6.22 4.69
C ASN A 43 17.54 5.87 6.16
N ASP A 44 16.73 4.98 6.70
CA ASP A 44 16.78 4.60 8.12
C ASP A 44 17.72 3.43 8.29
N THR A 45 18.87 3.66 8.95
CA THR A 45 19.88 2.63 9.16
C THR A 45 19.44 1.54 10.12
N SER A 46 18.35 1.74 10.86
CA SER A 46 17.80 0.70 11.75
C SER A 46 16.91 -0.29 11.01
N VAL A 47 16.60 -0.02 9.74
CA VAL A 47 15.76 -0.88 8.91
C VAL A 47 16.60 -1.49 7.78
N ASP A 48 16.71 -2.81 7.76
CA ASP A 48 17.51 -3.52 6.76
C ASP A 48 16.68 -4.05 5.60
N LEU A 49 15.38 -4.31 5.86
CA LEU A 49 14.50 -4.90 4.86
C LEU A 49 13.05 -4.51 5.14
N ILE A 50 12.21 -4.76 4.15
CA ILE A 50 10.78 -4.50 4.24
C ILE A 50 10.03 -5.82 4.10
N VAL A 51 9.04 -6.04 4.95
CA VAL A 51 8.14 -7.19 4.87
C VAL A 51 6.73 -6.67 4.60
N LEU A 52 6.16 -7.10 3.48
CA LEU A 52 4.77 -6.85 3.15
C LEU A 52 3.99 -8.13 3.40
N ASP A 53 3.00 -8.08 4.28
CA ASP A 53 2.12 -9.21 4.54
C ASP A 53 0.67 -8.74 4.61
N ALA A 54 -0.24 -9.67 4.83
CA ALA A 54 -1.66 -9.35 4.83
C ALA A 54 -2.41 -10.22 5.82
N ALA A 55 -3.43 -9.63 6.44
CA ALA A 55 -4.32 -10.35 7.33
C ALA A 55 -5.26 -11.27 6.54
N GLY A 56 -5.73 -12.34 7.18
CA GLY A 56 -6.62 -13.30 6.56
C GLY A 56 -5.87 -14.39 5.78
N ASP A 57 -6.63 -15.33 5.22
CA ASP A 57 -6.08 -16.50 4.55
C ASP A 57 -6.59 -16.67 3.12
N ARG A 58 -7.37 -15.70 2.60
CA ARG A 58 -7.98 -15.80 1.28
C ARG A 58 -7.15 -15.11 0.19
N ALA A 59 -6.57 -13.96 0.48
CA ALA A 59 -5.81 -13.22 -0.51
C ALA A 59 -4.78 -12.32 0.18
N PHE A 60 -3.61 -12.19 -0.43
CA PHE A 60 -2.63 -11.17 -0.02
C PHE A 60 -3.15 -9.77 -0.37
N CYS A 61 -3.44 -9.54 -1.64
CA CYS A 61 -3.96 -8.27 -2.14
C CYS A 61 -4.65 -8.51 -3.47
N SER A 62 -5.87 -7.99 -3.63
CA SER A 62 -6.62 -8.11 -4.88
C SER A 62 -6.40 -6.94 -5.85
N GLY A 63 -5.51 -5.99 -5.49
CA GLY A 63 -5.24 -4.80 -6.30
C GLY A 63 -5.93 -3.57 -5.76
N GLY A 64 -6.14 -2.55 -6.61
CA GLY A 64 -6.83 -1.34 -6.20
C GLY A 64 -8.29 -1.58 -5.84
N ASP A 65 -8.84 -0.71 -5.00
CA ASP A 65 -10.24 -0.82 -4.57
C ASP A 65 -11.18 -0.36 -5.69
N ILE A 66 -11.73 -1.33 -6.42
CA ILE A 66 -12.60 -1.08 -7.57
C ILE A 66 -13.89 -0.40 -7.13
N ALA A 67 -14.42 -0.74 -5.95
CA ALA A 67 -15.65 -0.13 -5.45
C ALA A 67 -15.46 1.36 -5.20
N GLU A 68 -14.32 1.76 -4.64
CA GLU A 68 -13.98 3.16 -4.43
C GLU A 68 -13.84 3.90 -5.75
N LEU A 69 -13.15 3.31 -6.73
CA LEU A 69 -12.98 3.90 -8.05
C LEU A 69 -14.31 4.02 -8.78
N TYR A 70 -15.17 3.01 -8.68
CA TYR A 70 -16.48 3.02 -9.29
C TYR A 70 -17.35 4.14 -8.68
N ALA A 71 -17.37 4.25 -7.36
CA ALA A 71 -18.17 5.26 -6.67
C ALA A 71 -17.75 6.69 -7.07
N THR A 72 -16.45 6.95 -7.13
CA THR A 72 -15.95 8.28 -7.52
C THR A 72 -16.18 8.57 -8.99
N GLY A 73 -16.06 7.59 -9.87
CA GLY A 73 -16.36 7.73 -11.29
C GLY A 73 -17.84 8.02 -11.53
N LYS A 74 -18.72 7.28 -10.84
CA LYS A 74 -20.17 7.50 -10.93
C LYS A 74 -20.57 8.89 -10.44
N ALA A 75 -19.87 9.44 -9.46
CA ALA A 75 -20.08 10.79 -8.97
C ALA A 75 -19.48 11.87 -9.89
N GLY A 76 -18.82 11.47 -10.99
CA GLY A 76 -18.18 12.39 -11.94
C GLY A 76 -16.78 12.80 -11.57
N ASN A 77 -16.17 12.18 -10.56
CA ASN A 77 -14.83 12.51 -10.11
C ASN A 77 -13.79 11.63 -10.81
N TYR A 78 -13.65 11.82 -12.12
CA TYR A 78 -12.69 11.02 -12.91
C TYR A 78 -11.23 11.37 -12.61
N GLY A 79 -10.98 12.59 -12.11
CA GLY A 79 -9.63 12.98 -11.70
C GLY A 79 -9.09 12.15 -10.54
N TYR A 80 -9.96 11.69 -9.64
CA TYR A 80 -9.57 10.81 -8.55
C TYR A 80 -9.01 9.48 -9.07
N GLY A 81 -9.71 8.85 -10.03
CA GLY A 81 -9.27 7.58 -10.60
C GLY A 81 -7.93 7.69 -11.29
N ARG A 82 -7.72 8.75 -12.08
CA ARG A 82 -6.43 8.98 -12.74
C ARG A 82 -5.30 9.20 -11.75
N LYS A 83 -5.57 9.97 -10.70
CA LYS A 83 -4.60 10.23 -9.65
C LYS A 83 -4.28 8.96 -8.88
N PHE A 84 -5.29 8.14 -8.56
CA PHE A 84 -5.10 6.87 -7.87
C PHE A 84 -4.16 5.96 -8.68
N TRP A 85 -4.43 5.78 -9.96
CA TRP A 85 -3.62 4.90 -10.79
C TRP A 85 -2.20 5.43 -10.95
N ALA A 86 -2.03 6.74 -11.14
CA ALA A 86 -0.70 7.33 -11.24
C ALA A 86 0.11 7.10 -9.96
N ASP A 87 -0.52 7.31 -8.79
CA ASP A 87 0.14 7.13 -7.51
C ASP A 87 0.42 5.64 -7.23
N GLU A 88 -0.48 4.75 -7.64
CA GLU A 88 -0.27 3.30 -7.50
C GLU A 88 0.88 2.82 -8.37
N TYR A 89 0.96 3.26 -9.62
CA TYR A 89 2.09 2.94 -10.50
C TYR A 89 3.40 3.47 -9.95
N ARG A 90 3.41 4.66 -9.40
CA ARG A 90 4.59 5.23 -8.76
C ARG A 90 5.02 4.37 -7.57
N LEU A 91 4.08 3.94 -6.75
CA LEU A 91 4.36 3.05 -5.62
C LEU A 91 4.94 1.71 -6.09
N ASN A 92 4.34 1.09 -7.10
CA ASN A 92 4.83 -0.18 -7.63
C ASN A 92 6.25 -0.05 -8.19
N ALA A 93 6.54 1.03 -8.90
CA ALA A 93 7.88 1.29 -9.40
C ALA A 93 8.88 1.49 -8.26
N LYS A 94 8.47 2.18 -7.19
CA LYS A 94 9.30 2.38 -6.01
C LYS A 94 9.63 1.07 -5.32
N ILE A 95 8.67 0.17 -5.19
CA ILE A 95 8.89 -1.16 -4.60
C ILE A 95 9.87 -1.95 -5.46
N PHE A 96 9.68 -1.94 -6.77
CA PHE A 96 10.54 -2.68 -7.70
C PHE A 96 11.99 -2.21 -7.64
N SER A 97 12.23 -0.91 -7.52
CA SER A 97 13.57 -0.32 -7.54
C SER A 97 14.09 0.05 -6.16
N TYR A 98 13.45 -0.45 -5.09
CA TYR A 98 13.78 -0.07 -3.73
C TYR A 98 15.22 -0.46 -3.38
N SER A 99 15.88 0.39 -2.55
CA SER A 99 17.28 0.22 -2.18
C SER A 99 17.52 -0.91 -1.19
N LYS A 100 16.48 -1.44 -0.56
CA LYS A 100 16.56 -2.52 0.42
C LYS A 100 15.68 -3.68 -0.04
N PRO A 101 15.92 -4.92 0.42
CA PRO A 101 15.03 -6.04 0.12
C PRO A 101 13.60 -5.78 0.59
N VAL A 102 12.65 -6.17 -0.26
CA VAL A 102 11.21 -6.05 0.04
C VAL A 102 10.56 -7.42 -0.06
#